data_263f95bfa1c958402343f35cf040874f
#
_entry.id   263f95bfa1c958402343f35cf040874f
#
_cell.length_a   1.000
_cell.length_b   1.000
_cell.length_c   1.000
_cell.angle_alpha   90.00
_cell.angle_beta   90.00
_cell.angle_gamma   90.00
#
_symmetry.space_group_name_H-M   'P 1'
#
loop_
_entity.id
_entity.type
_entity.pdbx_description
1 polymer ?
#
loop_
_entity_poly.entity_id
_entity_poly.type
_entity_poly.pdbx_seq_one_letter_code
_entity_poly.pdbx_strand_id
1 'polypeptide(L)'
;MQFQSQMRSCLLRIVEFLGLALLCTIVAAAVVALWHMIDTPQPLESMLPGEARIYRWKRGHIFYKVLGAVDAPPLVLLHKPGIGASAYEMRKIMEPLAQWYRVYAPDLLGFGLSDRPRTDYSAEVYTTLCRDFLTDEVKQPAIVLASGLSCNYAVAVAAGSPELCKGLVLLSPTALFTGGKGNKPGLRSELVGLIRVPTVGSMLYPLVSTRSALRYELERTNTHYTASEVAHLYATTHQLGAQYAPMALLSGKLAQNASQQFEMLQQPTLIVWGMQALNDSRYLASQQHLPAQAQVVLVRDSGVSVQEERPEAIVANVQEWSNEKKAAAASIPEATAGEAQVATTPANGEDAGAAAGVATAGTAVATPDSTPAIEAYCVKCKKKVTMLNAQKVVMKNGRPATRGMCPVCGTGLYRIGQVEKE
;
A
#
# COMPACT_ATOMS: atom_id res chain seq x y z
N MET A 1 -53.55 -27.93 12.37
CA MET A 1 -53.36 -27.07 13.54
C MET A 1 -52.15 -27.48 14.41
N GLN A 2 -51.95 -28.75 14.70
CA GLN A 2 -50.82 -29.22 15.54
C GLN A 2 -49.42 -28.93 14.97
N PHE A 3 -49.20 -29.04 13.64
CA PHE A 3 -47.93 -28.79 12.98
C PHE A 3 -47.51 -27.31 13.06
N GLN A 4 -48.47 -26.37 12.92
CA GLN A 4 -48.20 -24.93 13.05
C GLN A 4 -47.84 -24.53 14.49
N SER A 5 -48.41 -25.15 15.50
CA SER A 5 -48.08 -24.88 16.90
C SER A 5 -46.70 -25.39 17.28
N GLN A 6 -46.30 -26.57 16.78
CA GLN A 6 -44.95 -27.11 16.96
C GLN A 6 -43.88 -26.25 16.28
N MET A 7 -44.16 -25.78 15.07
CA MET A 7 -43.23 -24.93 14.32
C MET A 7 -43.03 -23.55 15.03
N ARG A 8 -44.11 -22.96 15.57
CA ARG A 8 -44.05 -21.72 16.37
C ARG A 8 -43.23 -21.88 17.67
N SER A 9 -43.43 -23.00 18.38
CA SER A 9 -42.67 -23.26 19.62
C SER A 9 -41.20 -23.54 19.36
N CYS A 10 -40.86 -24.17 18.22
CA CYS A 10 -39.47 -24.38 17.78
C CYS A 10 -38.82 -23.05 17.41
N LEU A 11 -39.53 -22.20 16.68
CA LEU A 11 -39.03 -20.85 16.32
C LEU A 11 -38.80 -19.98 17.57
N LEU A 12 -39.72 -19.99 18.54
CA LEU A 12 -39.56 -19.26 19.80
C LEU A 12 -38.33 -19.73 20.57
N ARG A 13 -38.10 -21.04 20.69
CA ARG A 13 -36.89 -21.58 21.35
C ARG A 13 -35.62 -21.21 20.64
N ILE A 14 -35.60 -21.15 19.31
CA ILE A 14 -34.45 -20.68 18.52
C ILE A 14 -34.17 -19.19 18.79
N VAL A 15 -35.21 -18.36 18.83
CA VAL A 15 -35.09 -16.93 19.13
C VAL A 15 -34.59 -16.72 20.56
N GLU A 16 -35.12 -17.46 21.53
CA GLU A 16 -34.67 -17.43 22.92
C GLU A 16 -33.20 -17.86 23.05
N PHE A 17 -32.79 -18.93 22.37
CA PHE A 17 -31.41 -19.42 22.35
C PHE A 17 -30.45 -18.41 21.71
N LEU A 18 -30.87 -17.80 20.60
CA LEU A 18 -30.06 -16.74 19.94
C LEU A 18 -29.99 -15.48 20.82
N GLY A 19 -31.08 -15.12 21.49
CA GLY A 19 -31.10 -13.99 22.44
C GLY A 19 -30.18 -14.23 23.64
N LEU A 20 -30.19 -15.44 24.21
CA LEU A 20 -29.30 -15.81 25.30
C LEU A 20 -27.84 -15.84 24.87
N ALA A 21 -27.53 -16.41 23.68
CA ALA A 21 -26.19 -16.42 23.11
C ALA A 21 -25.66 -15.00 22.87
N LEU A 22 -26.50 -14.10 22.36
CA LEU A 22 -26.16 -12.69 22.18
C LEU A 22 -25.91 -11.99 23.52
N LEU A 23 -26.75 -12.24 24.52
CA LEU A 23 -26.55 -11.69 25.86
C LEU A 23 -25.23 -12.18 26.50
N CYS A 24 -24.93 -13.48 26.37
CA CYS A 24 -23.67 -14.02 26.86
C CYS A 24 -22.45 -13.41 26.16
N THR A 25 -22.53 -13.18 24.85
CA THR A 25 -21.44 -12.51 24.12
C THR A 25 -21.26 -11.05 24.53
N ILE A 26 -22.36 -10.32 24.77
CA ILE A 26 -22.33 -8.94 25.28
C ILE A 26 -21.72 -8.88 26.67
N VAL A 27 -22.12 -9.77 27.58
CA VAL A 27 -21.57 -9.85 28.93
C VAL A 27 -20.07 -10.20 28.89
N ALA A 28 -19.67 -11.18 28.10
CA ALA A 28 -18.27 -11.53 27.93
C ALA A 28 -17.44 -10.35 27.38
N ALA A 29 -17.95 -9.64 26.37
CA ALA A 29 -17.31 -8.44 25.85
C ALA A 29 -17.22 -7.31 26.88
N ALA A 30 -18.26 -7.12 27.70
CA ALA A 30 -18.25 -6.14 28.78
C ALA A 30 -17.23 -6.49 29.87
N VAL A 31 -17.10 -7.76 30.25
CA VAL A 31 -16.10 -8.23 31.21
C VAL A 31 -14.69 -8.02 30.66
N VAL A 32 -14.44 -8.33 29.40
CA VAL A 32 -13.14 -8.10 28.75
C VAL A 32 -12.84 -6.60 28.65
N ALA A 33 -13.83 -5.78 28.33
CA ALA A 33 -13.68 -4.33 28.30
C ALA A 33 -13.37 -3.74 29.69
N LEU A 34 -14.04 -4.23 30.74
CA LEU A 34 -13.79 -3.83 32.10
C LEU A 34 -12.38 -4.26 32.57
N TRP A 35 -11.95 -5.45 32.19
CA TRP A 35 -10.58 -5.94 32.47
C TRP A 35 -9.53 -5.01 31.83
N HIS A 36 -9.73 -4.59 30.60
CA HIS A 36 -8.84 -3.65 29.92
C HIS A 36 -8.84 -2.23 30.52
N MET A 37 -9.93 -1.82 31.18
CA MET A 37 -9.97 -0.53 31.88
C MET A 37 -9.17 -0.56 33.19
N ILE A 38 -8.96 -1.75 33.76
CA ILE A 38 -8.23 -1.98 35.02
C ILE A 38 -6.73 -2.22 34.72
N ASP A 39 -6.41 -2.70 33.53
CA ASP A 39 -5.03 -2.93 33.12
C ASP A 39 -4.33 -1.58 32.88
N THR A 40 -3.47 -1.19 33.82
CA THR A 40 -2.72 0.08 33.71
C THR A 40 -1.88 0.06 32.46
N PRO A 41 -1.98 1.11 31.60
CA PRO A 41 -1.16 1.19 30.40
C PRO A 41 0.32 1.08 30.76
N GLN A 42 1.02 0.13 30.15
CA GLN A 42 2.47 0.07 30.30
C GLN A 42 3.11 1.26 29.59
N PRO A 43 4.18 1.84 30.16
CA PRO A 43 4.88 2.93 29.47
C PRO A 43 5.29 2.46 28.07
N LEU A 44 4.91 3.22 27.05
CA LEU A 44 5.30 2.98 25.68
C LEU A 44 6.51 3.85 25.37
N GLU A 45 7.61 3.22 25.01
CA GLU A 45 8.83 3.90 24.59
C GLU A 45 9.09 3.66 23.12
N SER A 46 9.72 4.65 22.47
CA SER A 46 10.17 4.47 21.09
C SER A 46 11.43 3.64 21.05
N MET A 47 11.37 2.51 20.35
CA MET A 47 12.52 1.65 20.11
C MET A 47 13.27 2.01 18.81
N LEU A 48 12.88 3.09 18.11
CA LEU A 48 13.62 3.57 16.96
C LEU A 48 14.83 4.37 17.39
N PRO A 49 15.96 4.27 16.66
CA PRO A 49 17.13 5.12 16.88
C PRO A 49 16.83 6.59 16.46
N GLY A 50 17.71 7.49 16.87
CA GLY A 50 17.67 8.89 16.48
C GLY A 50 16.94 9.82 17.45
N GLU A 51 16.88 11.09 17.08
CA GLU A 51 16.29 12.17 17.87
C GLU A 51 14.77 12.08 17.87
N ALA A 52 14.15 12.18 19.05
CA ALA A 52 12.71 12.23 19.21
C ALA A 52 12.21 13.67 19.03
N ARG A 53 11.22 13.87 18.22
CA ARG A 53 10.58 15.16 17.95
C ARG A 53 9.07 15.07 17.96
N ILE A 54 8.38 16.20 18.08
CA ILE A 54 6.94 16.33 18.10
C ILE A 54 6.52 17.41 17.11
N TYR A 55 5.75 17.02 16.10
CA TYR A 55 5.07 17.93 15.19
C TYR A 55 3.70 18.30 15.77
N ARG A 56 3.47 19.59 15.99
CA ARG A 56 2.18 20.11 16.49
C ARG A 56 1.22 20.30 15.33
N TRP A 57 0.57 19.20 14.97
CA TRP A 57 -0.41 19.23 13.88
C TRP A 57 -1.78 19.66 14.38
N LYS A 58 -2.63 20.21 13.49
CA LYS A 58 -3.95 20.77 13.80
C LYS A 58 -4.94 19.80 14.50
N ARG A 59 -4.70 18.50 14.46
CA ARG A 59 -5.56 17.48 15.08
C ARG A 59 -4.91 16.74 16.25
N GLY A 60 -3.68 17.08 16.61
CA GLY A 60 -2.94 16.46 17.72
C GLY A 60 -1.44 16.46 17.47
N HIS A 61 -0.68 16.04 18.46
CA HIS A 61 0.75 15.96 18.38
C HIS A 61 1.17 14.67 17.66
N ILE A 62 2.06 14.80 16.69
CA ILE A 62 2.63 13.69 15.93
C ILE A 62 4.04 13.47 16.44
N PHE A 63 4.25 12.32 17.07
CA PHE A 63 5.59 11.89 17.46
C PHE A 63 6.34 11.38 16.23
N TYR A 64 7.61 11.73 16.09
CA TYR A 64 8.47 11.18 15.05
C TYR A 64 9.92 11.09 15.49
N LYS A 65 10.66 10.21 14.86
CA LYS A 65 12.11 10.09 15.01
C LYS A 65 12.81 10.61 13.77
N VAL A 66 13.98 11.23 14.00
CA VAL A 66 14.87 11.72 12.93
C VAL A 66 16.27 11.16 13.13
N LEU A 67 16.87 10.65 12.05
CA LEU A 67 18.22 10.11 12.05
C LEU A 67 18.92 10.44 10.71
N GLY A 68 20.25 10.54 10.73
CA GLY A 68 21.09 10.84 9.57
C GLY A 68 21.55 12.30 9.51
N ALA A 69 22.46 12.61 8.59
CA ALA A 69 23.05 13.94 8.45
C ALA A 69 21.98 14.98 8.06
N VAL A 70 22.16 16.23 8.56
CA VAL A 70 21.16 17.30 8.38
C VAL A 70 21.02 17.71 6.92
N ASP A 71 22.11 17.65 6.18
CA ASP A 71 22.24 17.99 4.75
C ASP A 71 21.97 16.83 3.81
N ALA A 72 21.78 15.62 4.35
CA ALA A 72 21.44 14.46 3.53
C ALA A 72 20.02 14.57 2.95
N PRO A 73 19.77 14.00 1.75
CA PRO A 73 18.44 14.05 1.12
C PRO A 73 17.36 13.41 2.03
N PRO A 74 16.18 14.05 2.15
CA PRO A 74 15.14 13.56 3.05
C PRO A 74 14.47 12.28 2.54
N LEU A 75 14.22 11.36 3.50
CA LEU A 75 13.46 10.12 3.31
C LEU A 75 12.44 10.02 4.45
N VAL A 76 11.16 9.89 4.11
CA VAL A 76 10.07 9.72 5.08
C VAL A 76 9.59 8.28 5.07
N LEU A 77 9.55 7.64 6.25
CA LEU A 77 9.09 6.26 6.45
C LEU A 77 7.69 6.25 7.04
N LEU A 78 6.69 5.85 6.28
CA LEU A 78 5.30 5.77 6.71
C LEU A 78 4.89 4.33 7.02
N HIS A 79 4.68 4.04 8.30
CA HIS A 79 4.22 2.71 8.73
C HIS A 79 2.78 2.43 8.27
N LYS A 80 2.41 1.15 8.13
CA LYS A 80 1.02 0.75 7.83
C LYS A 80 0.11 1.00 9.05
N PRO A 81 -1.11 1.54 8.88
CA PRO A 81 -2.13 1.50 9.91
C PRO A 81 -2.51 0.06 10.26
N GLY A 82 -2.64 -0.25 11.54
CA GLY A 82 -2.95 -1.60 12.03
C GLY A 82 -3.24 -1.61 13.53
N ILE A 83 -3.66 -2.75 14.05
CA ILE A 83 -3.83 -2.94 15.48
C ILE A 83 -2.45 -2.98 16.12
N GLY A 84 -2.15 -2.05 17.03
CA GLY A 84 -0.83 -1.91 17.65
C GLY A 84 0.28 -1.36 16.73
N ALA A 85 -0.06 -0.87 15.55
CA ALA A 85 0.92 -0.33 14.60
C ALA A 85 1.59 0.94 15.10
N SER A 86 2.83 1.14 14.66
CA SER A 86 3.65 2.33 14.91
C SER A 86 4.83 2.35 13.95
N ALA A 87 5.62 3.42 13.97
CA ALA A 87 6.87 3.52 13.23
C ALA A 87 7.90 2.43 13.64
N TYR A 88 7.68 1.71 14.73
CA TYR A 88 8.46 0.52 15.12
C TYR A 88 8.65 -0.49 13.98
N GLU A 89 7.68 -0.58 13.09
CA GLU A 89 7.76 -1.38 11.86
C GLU A 89 9.01 -1.06 11.01
N MET A 90 9.52 0.18 11.09
CA MET A 90 10.66 0.67 10.30
C MET A 90 12.02 0.52 11.00
N ARG A 91 12.07 -0.02 12.24
CA ARG A 91 13.26 -0.06 13.09
C ARG A 91 14.48 -0.69 12.44
N LYS A 92 14.28 -1.75 11.63
CA LYS A 92 15.37 -2.51 11.02
C LYS A 92 15.98 -1.82 9.79
N ILE A 93 15.24 -0.89 9.15
CA ILE A 93 15.69 -0.19 7.94
C ILE A 93 16.10 1.26 8.21
N MET A 94 15.65 1.86 9.32
CA MET A 94 15.88 3.28 9.60
C MET A 94 17.36 3.62 9.74
N GLU A 95 18.10 2.89 10.56
CA GLU A 95 19.52 3.13 10.81
C GLU A 95 20.39 2.87 9.57
N PRO A 96 20.24 1.75 8.86
CA PRO A 96 20.97 1.55 7.61
C PRO A 96 20.69 2.64 6.57
N LEU A 97 19.43 3.06 6.37
CA LEU A 97 19.08 4.11 5.42
C LEU A 97 19.63 5.49 5.84
N ALA A 98 19.77 5.75 7.13
CA ALA A 98 20.28 7.00 7.65
C ALA A 98 21.78 7.28 7.32
N GLN A 99 22.48 6.30 6.78
CA GLN A 99 23.84 6.48 6.25
C GLN A 99 23.86 7.38 4.99
N TRP A 100 22.73 7.44 4.26
CA TRP A 100 22.63 8.19 2.99
C TRP A 100 21.51 9.21 2.96
N TYR A 101 20.58 9.13 3.93
CA TYR A 101 19.38 9.96 3.98
C TYR A 101 19.20 10.61 5.35
N ARG A 102 18.55 11.76 5.35
CA ARG A 102 17.90 12.29 6.55
C ARG A 102 16.56 11.59 6.70
N VAL A 103 16.50 10.59 7.57
CA VAL A 103 15.33 9.70 7.71
C VAL A 103 14.38 10.27 8.76
N TYR A 104 13.10 10.39 8.39
CA TYR A 104 12.00 10.80 9.26
C TYR A 104 11.02 9.62 9.40
N ALA A 105 10.69 9.23 10.61
CA ALA A 105 9.78 8.13 10.89
C ALA A 105 8.65 8.59 11.83
N PRO A 106 7.55 9.18 11.31
CA PRO A 106 6.42 9.59 12.12
C PRO A 106 5.54 8.40 12.51
N ASP A 107 5.03 8.43 13.73
CA ASP A 107 3.85 7.68 14.13
C ASP A 107 2.61 8.41 13.61
N LEU A 108 1.77 7.73 12.85
CA LEU A 108 0.52 8.33 12.35
C LEU A 108 -0.43 8.68 13.49
N LEU A 109 -1.27 9.71 13.32
CA LEU A 109 -2.26 10.10 14.33
C LEU A 109 -3.10 8.88 14.76
N GLY A 110 -3.25 8.66 16.04
CA GLY A 110 -3.97 7.51 16.59
C GLY A 110 -3.13 6.25 16.77
N PHE A 111 -1.84 6.29 16.42
CA PHE A 111 -0.91 5.18 16.48
C PHE A 111 0.38 5.53 17.23
N GLY A 112 1.13 4.50 17.63
CA GLY A 112 2.45 4.62 18.26
C GLY A 112 2.46 5.59 19.46
N LEU A 113 3.35 6.56 19.47
CA LEU A 113 3.47 7.60 20.49
C LEU A 113 2.77 8.92 20.12
N SER A 114 2.12 8.98 18.93
CA SER A 114 1.30 10.12 18.55
C SER A 114 0.00 10.18 19.33
N ASP A 115 -0.60 11.38 19.39
CA ASP A 115 -1.89 11.60 20.04
C ASP A 115 -2.98 10.72 19.44
N ARG A 116 -3.95 10.32 20.28
CA ARG A 116 -5.09 9.46 19.94
C ARG A 116 -6.41 10.16 20.24
N PRO A 117 -6.69 11.33 19.65
CA PRO A 117 -7.93 12.04 19.93
C PRO A 117 -9.16 11.26 19.49
N ARG A 118 -10.28 11.46 20.18
CA ARG A 118 -11.57 10.96 19.73
C ARG A 118 -12.09 11.82 18.59
N THR A 119 -11.66 11.51 17.37
CA THR A 119 -11.98 12.26 16.15
C THR A 119 -12.39 11.31 15.03
N ASP A 120 -12.83 11.85 13.89
CA ASP A 120 -13.04 11.05 12.69
C ASP A 120 -11.69 10.74 12.02
N TYR A 121 -11.36 9.45 11.95
CA TYR A 121 -10.20 8.94 11.26
C TYR A 121 -10.63 8.47 9.87
N SER A 122 -10.02 9.05 8.84
CA SER A 122 -10.31 8.73 7.43
C SER A 122 -9.03 8.75 6.60
N ALA A 123 -9.11 8.19 5.39
CA ALA A 123 -8.01 8.24 4.43
C ALA A 123 -7.56 9.68 4.14
N GLU A 124 -8.50 10.63 4.05
CA GLU A 124 -8.24 12.05 3.82
C GLU A 124 -7.44 12.68 4.97
N VAL A 125 -7.74 12.30 6.21
CA VAL A 125 -6.99 12.77 7.40
C VAL A 125 -5.54 12.38 7.29
N TYR A 126 -5.24 11.13 6.92
CA TYR A 126 -3.86 10.66 6.80
C TYR A 126 -3.15 11.21 5.56
N THR A 127 -3.84 11.35 4.44
CA THR A 127 -3.29 12.04 3.27
C THR A 127 -2.91 13.48 3.59
N THR A 128 -3.81 14.19 4.31
CA THR A 128 -3.55 15.56 4.76
C THR A 128 -2.40 15.62 5.75
N LEU A 129 -2.34 14.69 6.72
CA LEU A 129 -1.24 14.60 7.67
C LEU A 129 0.11 14.40 6.97
N CYS A 130 0.18 13.46 6.02
CA CYS A 130 1.41 13.19 5.27
C CYS A 130 1.86 14.42 4.48
N ARG A 131 0.93 15.10 3.78
CA ARG A 131 1.23 16.33 3.03
C ARG A 131 1.73 17.42 3.97
N ASP A 132 0.98 17.72 5.04
CA ASP A 132 1.31 18.79 6.00
C ASP A 132 2.67 18.48 6.68
N PHE A 133 2.96 17.20 7.02
CA PHE A 133 4.26 16.80 7.58
C PHE A 133 5.42 17.03 6.61
N LEU A 134 5.25 16.70 5.33
CA LEU A 134 6.25 16.98 4.31
C LEU A 134 6.51 18.50 4.16
N THR A 135 5.45 19.30 4.20
CA THR A 135 5.51 20.75 4.06
C THR A 135 6.13 21.43 5.29
N ASP A 136 5.69 21.06 6.50
CA ASP A 136 6.01 21.81 7.72
C ASP A 136 7.28 21.32 8.41
N GLU A 137 7.57 20.01 8.38
CA GLU A 137 8.70 19.41 9.10
C GLU A 137 9.87 19.03 8.18
N VAL A 138 9.59 18.44 7.02
CA VAL A 138 10.64 18.02 6.08
C VAL A 138 11.12 19.19 5.23
N LYS A 139 10.22 20.04 4.75
CA LYS A 139 10.48 21.34 4.04
C LYS A 139 11.29 21.22 2.75
N GLN A 140 11.45 20.03 2.23
CA GLN A 140 12.17 19.71 1.00
C GLN A 140 11.49 18.56 0.28
N PRO A 141 11.59 18.47 -1.06
CA PRO A 141 11.13 17.30 -1.79
C PRO A 141 11.78 16.02 -1.28
N ALA A 142 10.97 15.07 -0.79
CA ALA A 142 11.43 13.86 -0.14
C ALA A 142 11.15 12.60 -0.97
N ILE A 143 11.93 11.55 -0.76
CA ILE A 143 11.51 10.20 -1.08
C ILE A 143 10.55 9.75 0.04
N VAL A 144 9.38 9.21 -0.33
CA VAL A 144 8.42 8.67 0.64
C VAL A 144 8.39 7.16 0.52
N LEU A 145 8.85 6.47 1.57
CA LEU A 145 8.75 5.03 1.71
C LEU A 145 7.53 4.72 2.56
N ALA A 146 6.55 4.06 1.98
CA ALA A 146 5.30 3.74 2.64
C ALA A 146 5.02 2.23 2.63
N SER A 147 4.39 1.71 3.69
CA SER A 147 4.04 0.31 3.84
C SER A 147 2.52 0.10 3.83
N GLY A 148 2.08 -0.96 3.17
CA GLY A 148 0.69 -1.43 3.16
C GLY A 148 -0.32 -0.36 2.73
N LEU A 149 -1.26 -0.03 3.62
CA LEU A 149 -2.30 0.98 3.36
C LEU A 149 -1.74 2.40 3.25
N SER A 150 -0.62 2.73 3.91
CA SER A 150 0.01 4.06 3.79
C SER A 150 0.53 4.36 2.39
N CYS A 151 0.71 3.34 1.54
CA CYS A 151 1.01 3.54 0.12
C CYS A 151 -0.07 4.39 -0.58
N ASN A 152 -1.35 4.24 -0.21
CA ASN A 152 -2.45 5.03 -0.77
C ASN A 152 -2.31 6.52 -0.41
N TYR A 153 -1.91 6.81 0.81
CA TYR A 153 -1.70 8.19 1.26
C TYR A 153 -0.50 8.82 0.55
N ALA A 154 0.62 8.08 0.45
CA ALA A 154 1.80 8.53 -0.28
C ALA A 154 1.50 8.80 -1.76
N VAL A 155 0.77 7.89 -2.44
CA VAL A 155 0.33 8.06 -3.82
C VAL A 155 -0.59 9.28 -3.98
N ALA A 156 -1.56 9.47 -3.07
CA ALA A 156 -2.46 10.61 -3.12
C ALA A 156 -1.72 11.94 -2.90
N VAL A 157 -0.72 11.99 -2.02
CA VAL A 157 0.13 13.18 -1.82
C VAL A 157 0.98 13.43 -3.06
N ALA A 158 1.65 12.42 -3.61
CA ALA A 158 2.50 12.57 -4.80
C ALA A 158 1.71 13.02 -6.04
N ALA A 159 0.48 12.56 -6.20
CA ALA A 159 -0.40 12.99 -7.29
C ALA A 159 -0.96 14.42 -7.09
N GLY A 160 -1.28 14.79 -5.84
CA GLY A 160 -1.89 16.09 -5.52
C GLY A 160 -0.91 17.21 -5.22
N SER A 161 0.34 16.88 -4.85
CA SER A 161 1.41 17.82 -4.50
C SER A 161 2.75 17.25 -4.98
N PRO A 162 2.95 17.15 -6.31
CA PRO A 162 4.10 16.48 -6.90
C PRO A 162 5.46 17.09 -6.49
N GLU A 163 5.48 18.38 -6.17
CA GLU A 163 6.65 19.11 -5.70
C GLU A 163 7.18 18.64 -4.35
N LEU A 164 6.35 17.99 -3.53
CA LEU A 164 6.76 17.48 -2.22
C LEU A 164 7.42 16.08 -2.31
N CYS A 165 7.18 15.35 -3.40
CA CYS A 165 7.59 13.96 -3.55
C CYS A 165 8.62 13.79 -4.68
N LYS A 166 9.89 13.57 -4.32
CA LYS A 166 10.97 13.28 -5.26
C LYS A 166 10.88 11.88 -5.84
N GLY A 167 10.27 10.96 -5.13
CA GLY A 167 10.06 9.57 -5.53
C GLY A 167 9.30 8.78 -4.47
N LEU A 168 8.78 7.63 -4.85
CA LEU A 168 8.02 6.74 -3.98
C LEU A 168 8.68 5.37 -3.87
N VAL A 169 8.70 4.81 -2.66
CA VAL A 169 9.02 3.41 -2.39
C VAL A 169 7.81 2.78 -1.70
N LEU A 170 7.14 1.86 -2.37
CA LEU A 170 5.88 1.27 -1.93
C LEU A 170 6.09 -0.19 -1.52
N LEU A 171 6.00 -0.46 -0.22
CA LEU A 171 6.17 -1.79 0.34
C LEU A 171 4.82 -2.49 0.46
N SER A 172 4.65 -3.58 -0.27
CA SER A 172 3.43 -4.40 -0.28
C SER A 172 2.15 -3.53 -0.35
N PRO A 173 1.92 -2.75 -1.42
CA PRO A 173 0.81 -1.80 -1.52
C PRO A 173 -0.55 -2.49 -1.62
N THR A 174 -1.03 -3.08 -0.53
CA THR A 174 -2.17 -3.99 -0.46
C THR A 174 -3.53 -3.34 -0.71
N ALA A 175 -3.64 -2.03 -0.66
CA ALA A 175 -4.92 -1.32 -0.73
C ALA A 175 -5.08 -0.42 -1.96
N LEU A 176 -4.05 -0.22 -2.78
CA LEU A 176 -4.11 0.62 -3.98
C LEU A 176 -5.18 0.17 -4.99
N PHE A 177 -5.43 -1.13 -5.05
CA PHE A 177 -6.24 -1.78 -6.08
C PHE A 177 -7.56 -2.35 -5.57
N THR A 178 -7.99 -2.01 -4.35
CA THR A 178 -9.22 -2.54 -3.73
C THR A 178 -10.51 -1.87 -4.21
N GLY A 179 -10.44 -1.02 -5.20
CA GLY A 179 -11.53 -0.19 -5.69
C GLY A 179 -12.20 -0.64 -6.95
N GLY A 180 -12.75 -1.84 -7.03
CA GLY A 180 -13.43 -2.12 -8.28
C GLY A 180 -14.27 -3.37 -8.39
N LYS A 181 -15.07 -3.73 -7.47
CA LYS A 181 -16.36 -4.44 -7.59
C LYS A 181 -16.73 -4.88 -6.17
N GLY A 182 -17.77 -4.25 -5.69
CA GLY A 182 -18.25 -4.41 -4.34
C GLY A 182 -18.19 -5.85 -3.86
N ASN A 183 -17.54 -6.03 -2.71
CA ASN A 183 -17.86 -7.14 -1.86
C ASN A 183 -19.38 -7.14 -1.76
N LYS A 184 -20.02 -8.17 -2.35
CA LYS A 184 -21.47 -8.36 -2.16
C LYS A 184 -21.73 -8.29 -0.66
N PRO A 185 -22.79 -7.61 -0.22
CA PRO A 185 -23.15 -7.58 1.17
C PRO A 185 -23.39 -9.00 1.64
N GLY A 186 -22.46 -9.56 2.35
CA GLY A 186 -22.59 -10.82 3.07
C GLY A 186 -22.68 -10.54 4.56
N LEU A 187 -22.91 -11.53 5.38
CA LEU A 187 -22.94 -11.44 6.86
C LEU A 187 -21.77 -10.60 7.43
N ARG A 188 -20.63 -10.57 6.72
CA ARG A 188 -19.47 -9.77 7.06
C ARG A 188 -19.70 -8.26 6.90
N SER A 189 -20.58 -7.80 6.01
CA SER A 189 -20.89 -6.38 5.82
C SER A 189 -21.79 -5.83 6.93
N GLU A 190 -22.66 -6.64 7.49
CA GLU A 190 -23.52 -6.27 8.62
C GLU A 190 -22.71 -6.14 9.90
N LEU A 191 -21.76 -7.06 10.14
CA LEU A 191 -20.81 -6.96 11.25
C LEU A 191 -19.92 -5.71 11.13
N VAL A 192 -19.47 -5.36 9.94
CA VAL A 192 -18.73 -4.11 9.68
C VAL A 192 -19.61 -2.90 9.95
N GLY A 193 -20.92 -2.97 9.66
CA GLY A 193 -21.89 -1.94 10.01
C GLY A 193 -21.95 -1.67 11.51
N LEU A 194 -21.95 -2.73 12.33
CA LEU A 194 -21.94 -2.62 13.79
C LEU A 194 -20.62 -2.00 14.31
N ILE A 195 -19.48 -2.38 13.76
CA ILE A 195 -18.17 -1.81 14.13
C ILE A 195 -18.11 -0.30 13.84
N ARG A 196 -18.85 0.19 12.84
CA ARG A 196 -18.94 1.64 12.53
C ARG A 196 -19.60 2.47 13.62
N VAL A 197 -20.40 1.85 14.49
CA VAL A 197 -20.93 2.51 15.67
C VAL A 197 -19.79 2.66 16.70
N PRO A 198 -19.36 3.88 17.07
CA PRO A 198 -18.16 4.10 17.89
C PRO A 198 -18.19 3.36 19.24
N THR A 199 -19.35 3.28 19.86
CA THR A 199 -19.55 2.56 21.14
C THR A 199 -19.36 1.05 20.97
N VAL A 200 -19.96 0.45 19.94
CA VAL A 200 -19.84 -0.98 19.64
C VAL A 200 -18.40 -1.34 19.23
N GLY A 201 -17.78 -0.52 18.39
CA GLY A 201 -16.40 -0.69 18.01
C GLY A 201 -15.45 -0.69 19.22
N SER A 202 -15.62 0.27 20.15
CA SER A 202 -14.83 0.35 21.37
C SER A 202 -15.01 -0.87 22.28
N MET A 203 -16.24 -1.43 22.35
CA MET A 203 -16.51 -2.65 23.11
C MET A 203 -15.87 -3.90 22.50
N LEU A 204 -15.69 -3.94 21.17
CA LEU A 204 -15.09 -5.07 20.46
C LEU A 204 -13.57 -4.99 20.41
N TYR A 205 -12.97 -3.83 20.63
CA TYR A 205 -11.53 -3.62 20.53
C TYR A 205 -10.71 -4.55 21.43
N PRO A 206 -11.09 -4.83 22.70
CA PRO A 206 -10.38 -5.77 23.56
C PRO A 206 -10.22 -7.17 22.95
N LEU A 207 -11.15 -7.63 22.13
CA LEU A 207 -11.09 -8.94 21.49
C LEU A 207 -9.96 -9.03 20.45
N VAL A 208 -9.65 -7.94 19.78
CA VAL A 208 -8.62 -7.88 18.74
C VAL A 208 -7.27 -7.39 19.26
N SER A 209 -7.19 -6.86 20.49
CA SER A 209 -5.98 -6.36 21.12
C SER A 209 -5.35 -7.35 22.12
N THR A 210 -5.89 -8.57 22.25
CA THR A 210 -5.30 -9.63 23.08
C THR A 210 -3.95 -10.09 22.50
N ARG A 211 -3.03 -10.59 23.36
CA ARG A 211 -1.76 -11.15 22.90
C ARG A 211 -1.93 -12.28 21.88
N SER A 212 -2.99 -13.10 22.02
CA SER A 212 -3.31 -14.16 21.07
C SER A 212 -3.77 -13.63 19.71
N ALA A 213 -4.62 -12.61 19.70
CA ALA A 213 -5.06 -11.95 18.46
C ALA A 213 -3.89 -11.26 17.74
N LEU A 214 -3.00 -10.61 18.49
CA LEU A 214 -1.80 -9.96 17.93
C LEU A 214 -0.80 -10.99 17.37
N ARG A 215 -0.61 -12.13 18.03
CA ARG A 215 0.19 -13.26 17.50
C ARG A 215 -0.41 -13.77 16.19
N TYR A 216 -1.70 -14.02 16.15
CA TYR A 216 -2.39 -14.50 14.95
C TYR A 216 -2.22 -13.51 13.77
N GLU A 217 -2.30 -12.20 14.02
CA GLU A 217 -2.06 -11.20 12.97
C GLU A 217 -0.61 -11.21 12.49
N LEU A 218 0.37 -11.35 13.39
CA LEU A 218 1.78 -11.49 13.02
C LEU A 218 2.03 -12.76 12.21
N GLU A 219 1.48 -13.91 12.62
CA GLU A 219 1.57 -15.17 11.88
C GLU A 219 1.00 -15.09 10.47
N ARG A 220 -0.03 -14.28 10.28
CA ARG A 220 -0.68 -14.07 8.99
C ARG A 220 0.11 -13.14 8.06
N THR A 221 0.87 -12.21 8.61
CA THR A 221 1.57 -11.16 7.86
C THR A 221 3.06 -11.40 7.71
N ASN A 222 3.67 -12.11 8.64
CA ASN A 222 5.10 -12.33 8.75
C ASN A 222 5.41 -13.83 8.78
N THR A 223 6.55 -14.21 8.20
CA THR A 223 7.05 -15.60 8.28
C THR A 223 7.65 -15.89 9.66
N HIS A 224 8.21 -14.87 10.30
CA HIS A 224 8.83 -14.95 11.63
C HIS A 224 8.48 -13.72 12.46
N TYR A 225 8.29 -13.91 13.76
CA TYR A 225 8.11 -12.83 14.73
C TYR A 225 8.71 -13.22 16.09
N THR A 226 8.95 -12.22 16.93
CA THR A 226 9.55 -12.38 18.26
C THR A 226 8.55 -12.08 19.37
N ALA A 227 8.82 -12.56 20.57
CA ALA A 227 8.03 -12.24 21.75
C ALA A 227 8.06 -10.73 22.08
N SER A 228 9.18 -10.05 21.80
CA SER A 228 9.31 -8.59 22.00
C SER A 228 8.42 -7.79 21.04
N GLU A 229 8.25 -8.24 19.80
CA GLU A 229 7.32 -7.64 18.84
C GLU A 229 5.87 -7.74 19.34
N VAL A 230 5.45 -8.92 19.83
CA VAL A 230 4.13 -9.11 20.45
C VAL A 230 3.97 -8.20 21.68
N ALA A 231 5.00 -8.07 22.52
CA ALA A 231 4.96 -7.21 23.70
C ALA A 231 4.82 -5.72 23.32
N HIS A 232 5.55 -5.26 22.30
CA HIS A 232 5.45 -3.89 21.81
C HIS A 232 4.06 -3.58 21.23
N LEU A 233 3.53 -4.46 20.37
CA LEU A 233 2.17 -4.31 19.83
C LEU A 233 1.14 -4.28 20.97
N TYR A 234 1.29 -5.17 21.97
CA TYR A 234 0.41 -5.21 23.13
C TYR A 234 0.47 -3.89 23.91
N ALA A 235 1.66 -3.38 24.23
CA ALA A 235 1.82 -2.10 24.92
C ALA A 235 1.18 -0.94 24.10
N THR A 236 1.36 -0.94 22.79
CA THR A 236 0.77 0.09 21.90
C THR A 236 -0.76 0.02 21.87
N THR A 237 -1.35 -1.18 21.90
CA THR A 237 -2.82 -1.36 21.90
C THR A 237 -3.48 -1.00 23.24
N HIS A 238 -2.72 -0.96 24.35
CA HIS A 238 -3.20 -0.67 25.70
C HIS A 238 -2.94 0.79 26.12
N GLN A 239 -2.77 1.69 25.17
CA GLN A 239 -2.69 3.13 25.42
C GLN A 239 -4.08 3.77 25.41
N LEU A 240 -4.23 4.88 26.11
CA LEU A 240 -5.49 5.64 26.11
C LEU A 240 -5.86 6.08 24.70
N GLY A 241 -7.07 5.74 24.23
CA GLY A 241 -7.56 6.07 22.88
C GLY A 241 -7.04 5.15 21.76
N ALA A 242 -6.28 4.09 22.08
CA ALA A 242 -5.70 3.19 21.09
C ALA A 242 -6.73 2.46 20.22
N GLN A 243 -8.00 2.43 20.62
CA GLN A 243 -9.10 1.81 19.88
C GLN A 243 -9.59 2.63 18.69
N TYR A 244 -9.47 3.96 18.69
CA TYR A 244 -10.17 4.80 17.73
C TYR A 244 -9.70 4.60 16.28
N ALA A 245 -8.41 4.74 16.02
CA ALA A 245 -7.86 4.59 14.67
C ALA A 245 -7.93 3.14 14.14
N PRO A 246 -7.58 2.08 14.92
CA PRO A 246 -7.77 0.70 14.46
C PRO A 246 -9.22 0.33 14.18
N MET A 247 -10.20 0.82 14.96
CA MET A 247 -11.61 0.55 14.67
C MET A 247 -12.08 1.27 13.41
N ALA A 248 -11.59 2.48 13.13
CA ALA A 248 -11.81 3.15 11.85
C ALA A 248 -11.20 2.36 10.67
N LEU A 249 -10.02 1.75 10.86
CA LEU A 249 -9.43 0.84 9.87
C LEU A 249 -10.33 -0.37 9.60
N LEU A 250 -10.75 -1.09 10.64
CA LEU A 250 -11.62 -2.26 10.51
C LEU A 250 -12.98 -1.93 9.89
N SER A 251 -13.48 -0.71 10.08
CA SER A 251 -14.69 -0.22 9.41
C SER A 251 -14.50 0.17 7.95
N GLY A 252 -13.26 0.12 7.43
CA GLY A 252 -12.92 0.49 6.06
C GLY A 252 -12.78 1.99 5.79
N LYS A 253 -12.92 2.86 6.80
CA LYS A 253 -12.82 4.32 6.63
C LYS A 253 -11.43 4.82 6.22
N LEU A 254 -10.38 4.05 6.54
CA LEU A 254 -9.00 4.41 6.23
C LEU A 254 -8.56 4.00 4.82
N ALA A 255 -9.34 3.16 4.16
CA ALA A 255 -9.07 2.75 2.78
C ALA A 255 -9.66 3.76 1.79
N GLN A 256 -8.89 4.12 0.77
CA GLN A 256 -9.34 4.86 -0.40
C GLN A 256 -8.87 4.17 -1.67
N ASN A 257 -9.61 4.32 -2.74
CA ASN A 257 -9.14 3.88 -4.04
C ASN A 257 -8.19 4.95 -4.63
N ALA A 258 -6.94 4.59 -4.80
CA ALA A 258 -5.91 5.46 -5.38
C ALA A 258 -5.38 4.93 -6.72
N SER A 259 -6.06 3.98 -7.37
CA SER A 259 -5.59 3.34 -8.60
C SER A 259 -5.40 4.33 -9.75
N GLN A 260 -6.35 5.25 -9.97
CA GLN A 260 -6.22 6.29 -11.02
C GLN A 260 -5.06 7.23 -10.75
N GLN A 261 -4.90 7.67 -9.50
CA GLN A 261 -3.78 8.52 -9.09
C GLN A 261 -2.45 7.79 -9.27
N PHE A 262 -2.42 6.48 -8.96
CA PHE A 262 -1.25 5.64 -9.12
C PHE A 262 -0.84 5.48 -10.60
N GLU A 263 -1.78 5.22 -11.51
CA GLU A 263 -1.52 5.13 -12.94
C GLU A 263 -0.96 6.43 -13.55
N MET A 264 -1.38 7.57 -13.00
CA MET A 264 -0.99 8.91 -13.48
C MET A 264 0.26 9.47 -12.79
N LEU A 265 0.90 8.72 -11.87
CA LEU A 265 2.11 9.19 -11.19
C LEU A 265 3.21 9.52 -12.19
N GLN A 266 3.88 10.63 -11.96
CA GLN A 266 5.06 11.06 -12.73
C GLN A 266 6.36 10.78 -11.98
N GLN A 267 6.29 10.65 -10.65
CA GLN A 267 7.45 10.42 -9.81
C GLN A 267 8.02 9.02 -10.02
N PRO A 268 9.35 8.88 -10.04
CA PRO A 268 9.99 7.57 -9.98
C PRO A 268 9.42 6.74 -8.83
N THR A 269 9.02 5.51 -9.11
CA THR A 269 8.36 4.67 -8.13
C THR A 269 9.02 3.29 -8.09
N LEU A 270 9.44 2.87 -6.90
CA LEU A 270 9.91 1.51 -6.61
C LEU A 270 8.82 0.77 -5.83
N ILE A 271 8.42 -0.39 -6.30
CA ILE A 271 7.42 -1.23 -5.64
C ILE A 271 8.09 -2.52 -5.20
N VAL A 272 8.00 -2.84 -3.91
CA VAL A 272 8.63 -4.03 -3.36
C VAL A 272 7.56 -4.96 -2.77
N TRP A 273 7.57 -6.21 -3.20
CA TRP A 273 6.71 -7.27 -2.70
C TRP A 273 7.51 -8.45 -2.18
N GLY A 274 7.04 -9.09 -1.13
CA GLY A 274 7.53 -10.41 -0.74
C GLY A 274 7.00 -11.49 -1.69
N MET A 275 7.80 -12.50 -2.00
CA MET A 275 7.41 -13.55 -2.96
C MET A 275 6.21 -14.37 -2.51
N GLN A 276 5.90 -14.45 -1.22
CA GLN A 276 4.68 -15.12 -0.74
C GLN A 276 3.40 -14.37 -1.17
N ALA A 277 3.50 -13.09 -1.50
CA ALA A 277 2.38 -12.30 -2.04
C ALA A 277 2.04 -12.59 -3.51
N LEU A 278 2.84 -13.38 -4.23
CA LEU A 278 2.61 -13.69 -5.66
C LEU A 278 1.25 -14.32 -5.95
N ASN A 279 0.70 -15.06 -4.99
CA ASN A 279 -0.63 -15.65 -5.09
C ASN A 279 -1.74 -14.73 -4.54
N ASP A 280 -1.38 -13.53 -4.04
CA ASP A 280 -2.34 -12.55 -3.55
C ASP A 280 -2.99 -11.84 -4.74
N SER A 281 -4.32 -11.79 -4.74
CA SER A 281 -5.10 -11.08 -5.76
C SER A 281 -4.74 -9.59 -5.87
N ARG A 282 -4.25 -9.00 -4.78
CA ARG A 282 -3.80 -7.59 -4.71
C ARG A 282 -2.50 -7.38 -5.48
N TYR A 283 -1.56 -8.33 -5.38
CA TYR A 283 -0.34 -8.30 -6.20
C TYR A 283 -0.70 -8.40 -7.69
N LEU A 284 -1.54 -9.39 -8.05
CA LEU A 284 -1.96 -9.59 -9.45
C LEU A 284 -2.70 -8.36 -10.01
N ALA A 285 -3.53 -7.71 -9.19
CA ALA A 285 -4.19 -6.47 -9.58
C ALA A 285 -3.18 -5.32 -9.79
N SER A 286 -2.14 -5.24 -8.95
CA SER A 286 -1.11 -4.20 -9.07
C SER A 286 -0.38 -4.23 -10.40
N GLN A 287 -0.17 -5.43 -10.97
CA GLN A 287 0.54 -5.59 -12.25
C GLN A 287 -0.24 -5.03 -13.45
N GLN A 288 -1.54 -4.81 -13.32
CA GLN A 288 -2.40 -4.28 -14.39
C GLN A 288 -2.41 -2.75 -14.46
N HIS A 289 -1.93 -2.08 -13.42
CA HIS A 289 -2.07 -0.63 -13.22
C HIS A 289 -0.73 0.06 -12.92
N LEU A 290 0.38 -0.53 -13.37
CA LEU A 290 1.71 0.03 -13.12
C LEU A 290 1.94 1.32 -13.91
N PRO A 291 2.38 2.41 -13.26
CA PRO A 291 2.87 3.59 -13.98
C PRO A 291 4.12 3.24 -14.81
N ALA A 292 4.30 3.93 -15.94
CA ALA A 292 5.37 3.62 -16.90
C ALA A 292 6.79 3.65 -16.29
N GLN A 293 7.02 4.48 -15.27
CA GLN A 293 8.31 4.65 -14.58
C GLN A 293 8.45 3.77 -13.34
N ALA A 294 7.47 2.90 -13.04
CA ALA A 294 7.53 2.04 -11.86
C ALA A 294 8.46 0.84 -12.10
N GLN A 295 9.32 0.59 -11.11
CA GLN A 295 10.12 -0.64 -11.00
C GLN A 295 9.48 -1.55 -9.96
N VAL A 296 9.40 -2.85 -10.26
CA VAL A 296 8.84 -3.86 -9.33
C VAL A 296 9.91 -4.84 -8.94
N VAL A 297 10.11 -5.00 -7.65
CA VAL A 297 11.06 -5.96 -7.06
C VAL A 297 10.32 -6.99 -6.23
N LEU A 298 10.68 -8.26 -6.39
CA LEU A 298 10.17 -9.39 -5.62
C LEU A 298 11.27 -9.92 -4.71
N VAL A 299 11.05 -9.85 -3.40
CA VAL A 299 11.98 -10.31 -2.39
C VAL A 299 11.66 -11.75 -1.98
N ARG A 300 12.63 -12.65 -2.12
CA ARG A 300 12.50 -14.07 -1.75
C ARG A 300 12.37 -14.25 -0.24
N ASP A 301 11.75 -15.35 0.18
CA ASP A 301 11.61 -15.76 1.58
C ASP A 301 11.05 -14.63 2.47
N SER A 302 10.04 -13.94 1.97
CA SER A 302 9.40 -12.83 2.65
C SER A 302 7.90 -12.80 2.39
N GLY A 303 7.15 -12.47 3.43
CA GLY A 303 5.71 -12.21 3.42
C GLY A 303 5.37 -10.77 3.06
N VAL A 304 4.34 -10.23 3.73
CA VAL A 304 3.84 -8.87 3.47
C VAL A 304 4.73 -7.80 4.11
N SER A 305 5.37 -8.11 5.24
CA SER A 305 6.20 -7.14 5.99
C SER A 305 7.67 -7.26 5.61
N VAL A 306 8.00 -7.01 4.33
CA VAL A 306 9.34 -7.19 3.77
C VAL A 306 10.41 -6.42 4.53
N GLN A 307 10.11 -5.21 5.01
CA GLN A 307 11.01 -4.35 5.80
C GLN A 307 11.38 -4.94 7.16
N GLU A 308 10.57 -5.85 7.68
CA GLU A 308 10.86 -6.54 8.93
C GLU A 308 11.58 -7.88 8.73
N GLU A 309 11.28 -8.58 7.65
CA GLU A 309 11.77 -9.91 7.36
C GLU A 309 13.08 -9.91 6.58
N ARG A 310 13.23 -8.97 5.64
CA ARG A 310 14.39 -8.81 4.75
C ARG A 310 14.82 -7.35 4.65
N PRO A 311 15.17 -6.71 5.78
CA PRO A 311 15.54 -5.29 5.81
C PRO A 311 16.72 -4.97 4.90
N GLU A 312 17.70 -5.89 4.80
CA GLU A 312 18.86 -5.75 3.91
C GLU A 312 18.47 -5.63 2.44
N ALA A 313 17.45 -6.38 2.00
CA ALA A 313 16.96 -6.29 0.64
C ALA A 313 16.29 -4.94 0.37
N ILE A 314 15.53 -4.41 1.34
CA ILE A 314 14.91 -3.08 1.19
C ILE A 314 15.99 -2.01 1.06
N VAL A 315 16.99 -2.03 1.95
CA VAL A 315 18.09 -1.04 1.94
C VAL A 315 18.84 -1.08 0.61
N ALA A 316 19.24 -2.27 0.15
CA ALA A 316 19.97 -2.45 -1.11
C ALA A 316 19.14 -1.95 -2.32
N ASN A 317 17.87 -2.35 -2.42
CA ASN A 317 17.02 -1.94 -3.55
C ASN A 317 16.73 -0.43 -3.55
N VAL A 318 16.53 0.19 -2.39
CA VAL A 318 16.33 1.65 -2.30
C VAL A 318 17.59 2.39 -2.76
N GLN A 319 18.78 1.91 -2.40
CA GLN A 319 20.04 2.50 -2.82
C GLN A 319 20.28 2.38 -4.32
N GLU A 320 20.15 1.17 -4.85
CA GLU A 320 20.32 0.88 -6.27
C GLU A 320 19.37 1.75 -7.11
N TRP A 321 18.08 1.71 -6.81
CA TRP A 321 17.06 2.51 -7.45
C TRP A 321 17.35 4.03 -7.38
N SER A 322 17.77 4.53 -6.22
CA SER A 322 18.09 5.95 -6.05
C SER A 322 19.31 6.37 -6.86
N ASN A 323 20.34 5.52 -6.94
CA ASN A 323 21.54 5.78 -7.73
C ASN A 323 21.26 5.78 -9.23
N GLU A 324 20.47 4.84 -9.72
CA GLU A 324 20.01 4.80 -11.12
C GLU A 324 19.28 6.10 -11.50
N LYS A 325 18.39 6.60 -10.63
CA LYS A 325 17.65 7.84 -10.89
C LYS A 325 18.56 9.07 -10.89
N LYS A 326 19.56 9.12 -10.00
CA LYS A 326 20.57 10.18 -10.00
C LYS A 326 21.41 10.14 -11.29
N ALA A 327 21.83 8.97 -11.74
CA ALA A 327 22.60 8.81 -12.98
C ALA A 327 21.77 9.23 -14.20
N ALA A 328 20.49 8.81 -14.27
CA ALA A 328 19.60 9.20 -15.36
C ALA A 328 19.33 10.70 -15.39
N ALA A 329 19.18 11.36 -14.25
CA ALA A 329 19.03 12.80 -14.18
C ALA A 329 20.30 13.57 -14.59
N ALA A 330 21.48 13.04 -14.26
CA ALA A 330 22.75 13.64 -14.62
C ALA A 330 23.11 13.48 -16.12
N SER A 331 22.50 12.50 -16.80
CA SER A 331 22.70 12.24 -18.23
C SER A 331 21.83 13.07 -19.17
N ILE A 332 20.89 13.87 -18.66
CA ILE A 332 20.14 14.84 -19.45
C ILE A 332 21.03 16.05 -19.66
N PRO A 333 21.47 16.41 -20.91
CA PRO A 333 22.25 17.61 -21.14
C PRO A 333 21.43 18.84 -20.70
N GLU A 334 22.02 19.71 -19.91
CA GLU A 334 21.48 21.05 -19.69
C GLU A 334 21.28 21.69 -21.07
N ALA A 335 20.00 21.87 -21.45
CA ALA A 335 19.69 22.67 -22.61
C ALA A 335 20.20 24.08 -22.31
N THR A 336 21.32 24.44 -22.93
CA THR A 336 21.90 25.77 -22.88
C THR A 336 20.77 26.76 -23.13
N ALA A 337 20.55 27.63 -22.16
CA ALA A 337 19.74 28.83 -22.31
C ALA A 337 20.44 29.73 -23.35
N GLY A 338 20.13 29.49 -24.61
CA GLY A 338 20.55 30.33 -25.71
C GLY A 338 19.81 31.67 -25.61
N GLU A 339 20.59 32.71 -25.51
CA GLU A 339 20.22 34.11 -25.54
C GLU A 339 19.15 34.37 -26.62
N ALA A 340 17.97 34.78 -26.21
CA ALA A 340 16.96 35.34 -27.10
C ALA A 340 17.43 36.71 -27.57
N GLN A 341 18.09 36.75 -28.72
CA GLN A 341 18.30 38.02 -29.46
C GLN A 341 16.95 38.49 -29.98
N VAL A 342 16.53 39.64 -29.48
CA VAL A 342 15.40 40.41 -29.95
C VAL A 342 15.73 40.93 -31.32
N ALA A 343 15.16 40.38 -32.37
CA ALA A 343 15.14 40.95 -33.71
C ALA A 343 13.82 41.73 -33.89
N THR A 344 13.94 43.02 -33.98
CA THR A 344 12.88 43.99 -34.35
C THR A 344 12.47 43.81 -35.78
N THR A 345 11.18 43.69 -36.03
CA THR A 345 10.45 43.68 -37.32
C THR A 345 10.48 45.04 -37.98
N PRO A 346 10.29 45.13 -39.30
CA PRO A 346 9.20 45.97 -39.79
C PRO A 346 8.16 45.23 -40.66
N ALA A 347 6.96 45.70 -40.53
CA ALA A 347 5.75 45.28 -41.21
C ALA A 347 5.73 45.66 -42.70
N ASN A 348 5.06 44.82 -43.51
CA ASN A 348 4.11 45.15 -44.58
C ASN A 348 3.74 43.83 -45.28
N GLY A 349 2.50 43.51 -45.33
CA GLY A 349 1.48 43.88 -46.32
C GLY A 349 1.00 42.67 -47.10
N GLU A 350 -0.26 42.30 -46.89
CA GLU A 350 -1.25 41.82 -47.89
C GLU A 350 -1.14 40.43 -48.55
N ASP A 351 -2.16 39.70 -48.34
CA ASP A 351 -3.20 39.08 -49.19
C ASP A 351 -3.17 37.54 -49.46
N ALA A 352 -4.33 36.99 -49.11
CA ALA A 352 -5.20 36.03 -49.81
C ALA A 352 -4.67 34.61 -50.18
N GLY A 353 -5.46 33.64 -49.72
CA GLY A 353 -5.86 32.57 -50.64
C GLY A 353 -5.64 31.12 -50.24
N ALA A 354 -6.67 30.50 -49.71
CA ALA A 354 -7.23 29.19 -50.07
C ALA A 354 -6.40 27.88 -50.07
N ALA A 355 -6.96 26.95 -49.33
CA ALA A 355 -7.26 25.54 -49.67
C ALA A 355 -6.20 24.45 -49.52
N ALA A 356 -6.57 23.54 -48.61
CA ALA A 356 -6.54 22.07 -48.71
C ALA A 356 -5.21 21.32 -48.96
N GLY A 357 -4.92 20.42 -48.07
CA GLY A 357 -3.98 19.34 -48.36
C GLY A 357 -3.60 18.52 -47.12
N VAL A 358 -4.37 17.48 -46.84
CA VAL A 358 -4.02 16.39 -45.91
C VAL A 358 -2.77 15.69 -46.37
N ALA A 359 -1.76 15.57 -45.52
CA ALA A 359 -0.74 14.53 -45.65
C ALA A 359 -0.26 14.09 -44.28
N THR A 360 -0.64 12.91 -43.92
CA THR A 360 -0.11 12.10 -42.82
C THR A 360 1.36 11.76 -43.05
N ALA A 361 2.22 12.11 -42.11
CA ALA A 361 3.55 11.54 -42.05
C ALA A 361 3.70 10.85 -40.70
N GLY A 362 3.69 9.53 -40.74
CA GLY A 362 3.97 8.68 -39.61
C GLY A 362 5.43 8.72 -39.21
N THR A 363 5.70 8.94 -37.95
CA THR A 363 7.02 8.76 -37.35
C THR A 363 7.10 7.35 -36.82
N ALA A 364 7.95 6.54 -37.44
CA ALA A 364 8.23 5.15 -37.02
C ALA A 364 8.93 5.14 -35.67
N VAL A 365 8.31 4.50 -34.69
CA VAL A 365 8.93 4.09 -33.42
C VAL A 365 9.66 2.79 -33.70
N ALA A 366 10.95 2.76 -33.40
CA ALA A 366 11.81 1.58 -33.49
C ALA A 366 11.30 0.47 -32.57
N THR A 367 11.03 -0.69 -33.13
CA THR A 367 10.70 -1.93 -32.42
C THR A 367 11.95 -2.59 -31.88
N PRO A 368 11.94 -3.08 -30.62
CA PRO A 368 12.93 -4.04 -30.18
C PRO A 368 12.52 -5.46 -30.57
N ASP A 369 13.49 -6.15 -31.14
CA ASP A 369 13.71 -7.59 -31.23
C ASP A 369 12.55 -8.52 -31.56
N SER A 370 12.62 -9.09 -32.75
CA SER A 370 11.68 -10.07 -33.31
C SER A 370 11.84 -11.44 -32.67
N THR A 371 11.17 -11.66 -31.55
CA THR A 371 10.79 -13.02 -31.15
C THR A 371 9.52 -13.42 -31.91
N PRO A 372 9.44 -14.61 -32.53
CA PRO A 372 8.26 -15.01 -33.29
C PRO A 372 7.03 -15.02 -32.38
N ALA A 373 5.96 -14.38 -32.84
CA ALA A 373 4.68 -14.28 -32.13
C ALA A 373 4.05 -15.67 -31.99
N ILE A 374 4.07 -16.23 -30.78
CA ILE A 374 3.54 -17.57 -30.50
C ILE A 374 2.06 -17.48 -30.14
N GLU A 375 1.21 -18.08 -30.95
CA GLU A 375 -0.24 -18.12 -30.69
C GLU A 375 -0.65 -19.36 -29.88
N ALA A 376 -1.60 -19.17 -28.97
CA ALA A 376 -2.28 -20.26 -28.27
C ALA A 376 -3.77 -19.95 -28.06
N TYR A 377 -4.54 -21.01 -27.86
CA TYR A 377 -5.99 -20.87 -27.58
C TYR A 377 -6.22 -20.55 -26.11
N CYS A 378 -6.90 -19.43 -25.85
CA CYS A 378 -7.34 -19.07 -24.51
C CYS A 378 -8.71 -19.67 -24.21
N VAL A 379 -8.78 -20.60 -23.26
CA VAL A 379 -10.01 -21.28 -22.87
C VAL A 379 -11.02 -20.30 -22.24
N LYS A 380 -10.54 -19.30 -21.51
CA LYS A 380 -11.38 -18.29 -20.86
C LYS A 380 -11.98 -17.28 -21.86
N CYS A 381 -11.18 -16.83 -22.82
CA CYS A 381 -11.62 -15.88 -23.86
C CYS A 381 -12.25 -16.58 -25.08
N LYS A 382 -12.17 -17.91 -25.17
CA LYS A 382 -12.66 -18.75 -26.28
C LYS A 382 -12.14 -18.32 -27.67
N LYS A 383 -10.88 -17.83 -27.74
CA LYS A 383 -10.25 -17.39 -28.99
C LYS A 383 -8.74 -17.65 -28.98
N LYS A 384 -8.13 -17.74 -30.18
CA LYS A 384 -6.67 -17.75 -30.34
C LYS A 384 -6.13 -16.36 -30.06
N VAL A 385 -5.05 -16.27 -29.31
CA VAL A 385 -4.36 -15.03 -28.95
C VAL A 385 -2.86 -15.23 -28.99
N THR A 386 -2.13 -14.20 -29.32
CA THR A 386 -0.66 -14.18 -29.22
C THR A 386 -0.28 -14.15 -27.74
N MET A 387 0.57 -15.06 -27.30
CA MET A 387 1.00 -15.15 -25.91
C MET A 387 1.95 -14.01 -25.56
N LEU A 388 1.71 -13.40 -24.39
CA LEU A 388 2.68 -12.49 -23.76
C LEU A 388 3.66 -13.31 -22.93
N ASN A 389 4.93 -12.88 -22.89
CA ASN A 389 6.01 -13.49 -22.11
C ASN A 389 6.15 -15.00 -22.36
N ALA A 390 6.21 -15.38 -23.63
CA ALA A 390 6.31 -16.77 -24.05
C ALA A 390 7.69 -17.35 -23.68
N GLN A 391 7.72 -18.39 -22.82
CA GLN A 391 8.94 -19.06 -22.37
C GLN A 391 8.87 -20.56 -22.67
N LYS A 392 9.98 -21.15 -23.13
CA LYS A 392 10.10 -22.58 -23.31
C LYS A 392 10.18 -23.27 -21.96
N VAL A 393 9.32 -24.28 -21.73
CA VAL A 393 9.26 -25.08 -20.49
C VAL A 393 9.16 -26.56 -20.82
N VAL A 394 9.65 -27.39 -19.91
CA VAL A 394 9.45 -28.85 -19.99
C VAL A 394 8.33 -29.22 -19.02
N MET A 395 7.29 -29.85 -19.51
CA MET A 395 6.16 -30.30 -18.68
C MET A 395 6.57 -31.49 -17.78
N LYS A 396 5.79 -31.75 -16.72
CA LYS A 396 6.05 -32.86 -15.78
C LYS A 396 6.14 -34.26 -16.47
N ASN A 397 5.58 -34.40 -17.66
CA ASN A 397 5.62 -35.62 -18.48
C ASN A 397 6.80 -35.63 -19.49
N GLY A 398 7.78 -34.73 -19.34
CA GLY A 398 8.97 -34.63 -20.18
C GLY A 398 8.74 -34.00 -21.57
N ARG A 399 7.52 -33.54 -21.90
CA ARG A 399 7.25 -32.94 -23.21
C ARG A 399 7.61 -31.47 -23.24
N PRO A 400 8.27 -30.99 -24.30
CA PRO A 400 8.52 -29.55 -24.47
C PRO A 400 7.21 -28.81 -24.73
N ALA A 401 7.07 -27.64 -24.09
CA ALA A 401 5.94 -26.74 -24.27
C ALA A 401 6.41 -25.29 -24.18
N THR A 402 5.61 -24.38 -24.72
CA THR A 402 5.78 -22.94 -24.49
C THR A 402 4.68 -22.47 -23.56
N ARG A 403 5.06 -21.83 -22.48
CA ARG A 403 4.14 -21.20 -21.51
C ARG A 403 4.15 -19.69 -21.74
N GLY A 404 2.98 -19.07 -21.71
CA GLY A 404 2.82 -17.64 -21.79
C GLY A 404 1.49 -17.20 -21.17
N MET A 405 1.12 -15.95 -21.32
CA MET A 405 -0.12 -15.40 -20.79
C MET A 405 -1.02 -14.83 -21.90
N CYS A 406 -2.32 -14.92 -21.70
CA CYS A 406 -3.30 -14.29 -22.58
C CYS A 406 -3.30 -12.78 -22.39
N PRO A 407 -3.11 -11.96 -23.45
CA PRO A 407 -3.10 -10.51 -23.37
C PRO A 407 -4.44 -9.89 -22.97
N VAL A 408 -5.55 -10.66 -23.12
CA VAL A 408 -6.90 -10.16 -22.87
C VAL A 408 -7.39 -10.42 -21.45
N CYS A 409 -7.06 -11.60 -20.87
CA CYS A 409 -7.61 -12.01 -19.58
C CYS A 409 -6.58 -12.50 -18.57
N GLY A 410 -5.27 -12.42 -18.88
CA GLY A 410 -4.19 -12.84 -17.99
C GLY A 410 -4.09 -14.33 -17.71
N THR A 411 -4.93 -15.19 -18.35
CA THR A 411 -4.90 -16.62 -18.13
C THR A 411 -3.62 -17.23 -18.67
N GLY A 412 -2.96 -18.09 -17.88
CA GLY A 412 -1.80 -18.86 -18.31
C GLY A 412 -2.14 -19.79 -19.49
N LEU A 413 -1.37 -19.69 -20.55
CA LEU A 413 -1.53 -20.47 -21.77
C LEU A 413 -0.35 -21.43 -21.93
N TYR A 414 -0.61 -22.59 -22.51
CA TYR A 414 0.41 -23.57 -22.85
C TYR A 414 0.22 -24.01 -24.31
N ARG A 415 1.31 -24.01 -25.05
CA ARG A 415 1.38 -24.62 -26.37
C ARG A 415 2.36 -25.78 -26.32
N ILE A 416 1.87 -27.00 -26.55
CA ILE A 416 2.68 -28.21 -26.53
C ILE A 416 3.37 -28.36 -27.89
N GLY A 417 4.66 -28.68 -27.90
CA GLY A 417 5.48 -28.85 -29.08
C GLY A 417 6.61 -27.85 -29.19
N GLN A 418 7.64 -28.15 -29.98
CA GLN A 418 8.70 -27.20 -30.35
C GLN A 418 8.17 -26.25 -31.42
N VAL A 419 8.40 -24.95 -31.23
CA VAL A 419 8.21 -23.96 -32.28
C VAL A 419 9.49 -23.96 -33.07
N GLU A 420 9.48 -24.55 -34.27
CA GLU A 420 10.57 -24.45 -35.22
C GLU A 420 10.75 -22.98 -35.62
N LYS A 421 12.00 -22.56 -35.72
CA LYS A 421 12.37 -21.31 -36.34
C LYS A 421 12.20 -21.45 -37.85
N GLU A 422 11.28 -20.71 -38.46
CA GLU A 422 11.46 -20.28 -39.86
C GLU A 422 12.39 -19.08 -39.93
#